data_5e1c444d549c181d1bede55472243c7d
#
_entry.id   5e1c444d549c181d1bede55472243c7d
#
_cell.length_a   1.000
_cell.length_b   1.000
_cell.length_c   1.000
_cell.angle_alpha   90.00
_cell.angle_beta   90.00
_cell.angle_gamma   90.00
#
_symmetry.space_group_name_H-M   'P 1'
#
loop_
_entity.id
_entity.type
_entity.pdbx_description
1 polymer ?
#
loop_
_entity_poly.entity_id
_entity_poly.type
_entity_poly.pdbx_seq_one_letter_code
_entity_poly.pdbx_strand_id
1 'polypeptide(L)'
;MAGATVEIAGLVAVGDKVFQTPYVEVPGIVAGIAYAAGDALGRKFVFDVPAAGTIHAAVLLDKDDEGIETDVVICTEEFNDTADNAAFDLLDVDLVKFLSTITFATFKNFA
;
A
#
# COMPACT_ATOMS: atom_id res chain seq x y z
N MET A 1 -5.18 13.27 -0.35
CA MET A 1 -6.27 12.37 -0.81
C MET A 1 -7.38 12.37 0.22
N ALA A 2 -8.56 12.71 -0.21
CA ALA A 2 -9.75 12.62 0.64
C ALA A 2 -10.62 11.43 0.20
N GLY A 3 -10.01 10.50 -0.48
CA GLY A 3 -10.67 9.41 -1.13
C GLY A 3 -11.16 8.34 -0.20
N ALA A 4 -12.22 7.66 -0.62
CA ALA A 4 -12.81 6.58 0.13
C ALA A 4 -12.25 5.22 -0.24
N THR A 5 -11.72 5.06 -1.46
CA THR A 5 -11.34 3.73 -1.94
C THR A 5 -10.01 3.74 -2.67
N VAL A 6 -9.08 2.97 -2.16
CA VAL A 6 -7.81 2.68 -2.82
C VAL A 6 -7.64 1.17 -2.83
N GLU A 7 -7.35 0.61 -3.99
CA GLU A 7 -7.06 -0.82 -4.13
C GLU A 7 -5.64 -1.01 -4.62
N ILE A 8 -5.01 -2.07 -4.17
CA ILE A 8 -3.64 -2.39 -4.54
C ILE A 8 -3.49 -3.88 -4.85
N ALA A 9 -2.70 -4.18 -5.87
CA ALA A 9 -2.33 -5.55 -6.22
C ALA A 9 -0.86 -5.59 -6.59
N GLY A 10 -0.26 -6.74 -6.46
CA GLY A 10 1.13 -6.98 -6.80
C GLY A 10 1.30 -8.09 -7.82
N LEU A 11 2.34 -7.98 -8.62
CA LEU A 11 2.80 -9.04 -9.49
C LEU A 11 4.05 -9.65 -8.87
N VAL A 12 3.99 -10.93 -8.56
CA VAL A 12 5.08 -11.67 -7.90
C VAL A 12 5.62 -12.72 -8.84
N ALA A 13 6.89 -12.62 -9.18
CA ALA A 13 7.56 -13.61 -10.03
C ALA A 13 8.14 -14.73 -9.19
N VAL A 14 7.85 -15.97 -9.59
CA VAL A 14 8.42 -17.18 -8.98
C VAL A 14 8.96 -18.04 -10.12
N GLY A 15 10.29 -18.11 -10.25
CA GLY A 15 10.92 -18.74 -11.40
C GLY A 15 10.51 -18.03 -12.70
N ASP A 16 9.90 -18.79 -13.62
CA ASP A 16 9.40 -18.29 -14.90
C ASP A 16 7.91 -17.93 -14.88
N LYS A 17 7.29 -17.99 -13.70
CA LYS A 17 5.86 -17.70 -13.53
C LYS A 17 5.65 -16.40 -12.82
N VAL A 18 4.55 -15.72 -13.18
CA VAL A 18 4.12 -14.48 -12.53
C VAL A 18 2.73 -14.68 -11.96
N PHE A 19 2.58 -14.35 -10.68
CA PHE A 19 1.30 -14.38 -9.98
C PHE A 19 0.81 -12.95 -9.78
N GLN A 20 -0.45 -12.71 -10.09
CA GLN A 20 -1.09 -11.47 -9.71
C GLN A 20 -1.93 -11.74 -8.47
N THR A 21 -1.69 -10.94 -7.42
CA THR A 21 -2.56 -11.00 -6.24
C THR A 21 -3.90 -10.37 -6.57
N PRO A 22 -4.99 -10.78 -5.91
CA PRO A 22 -6.25 -10.05 -6.00
C PRO A 22 -6.06 -8.60 -5.54
N TYR A 23 -6.86 -7.68 -6.07
CA TYR A 23 -6.89 -6.33 -5.54
C TYR A 23 -7.44 -6.33 -4.13
N VAL A 24 -6.74 -5.64 -3.24
CA VAL A 24 -7.12 -5.48 -1.84
C VAL A 24 -7.51 -4.02 -1.63
N GLU A 25 -8.71 -3.79 -1.13
CA GLU A 25 -9.12 -2.46 -0.69
C GLU A 25 -8.36 -2.10 0.59
N VAL A 26 -7.72 -0.93 0.61
CA VAL A 26 -7.03 -0.44 1.80
C VAL A 26 -8.08 -0.16 2.89
N PRO A 27 -8.01 -0.84 4.04
CA PRO A 27 -9.02 -0.67 5.08
C PRO A 27 -8.83 0.63 5.86
N GLY A 28 -9.89 1.12 6.46
CA GLY A 28 -9.84 2.21 7.42
C GLY A 28 -9.69 3.61 6.86
N ILE A 29 -9.75 3.79 5.54
CA ILE A 29 -9.76 5.12 4.95
C ILE A 29 -11.09 5.80 5.25
N VAL A 30 -11.03 7.02 5.80
CA VAL A 30 -12.23 7.81 6.10
C VAL A 30 -12.43 8.85 5.01
N ALA A 31 -13.56 8.77 4.32
CA ALA A 31 -13.90 9.70 3.24
C ALA A 31 -14.13 11.12 3.77
N GLY A 32 -13.73 12.10 2.97
CA GLY A 32 -13.96 13.53 3.29
C GLY A 32 -12.95 14.14 4.26
N ILE A 33 -11.93 13.38 4.66
CA ILE A 33 -10.86 13.88 5.53
C ILE A 33 -9.62 14.15 4.69
N ALA A 34 -9.05 15.35 4.84
CA ALA A 34 -7.81 15.69 4.17
C ALA A 34 -6.61 15.03 4.87
N TYR A 35 -5.67 14.55 4.08
CA TYR A 35 -4.41 13.96 4.57
C TYR A 35 -3.26 14.92 4.32
N ALA A 36 -2.41 15.11 5.32
CA ALA A 36 -1.17 15.86 5.16
C ALA A 36 -0.04 14.94 4.70
N ALA A 37 1.04 15.53 4.19
CA ALA A 37 2.21 14.77 3.80
C ALA A 37 2.75 14.00 5.01
N GLY A 38 3.03 12.72 4.80
CA GLY A 38 3.52 11.83 5.86
C GLY A 38 2.44 11.15 6.68
N ASP A 39 1.17 11.47 6.45
CA ASP A 39 0.08 10.80 7.16
C ASP A 39 -0.18 9.39 6.61
N ALA A 40 -0.56 8.49 7.51
CA ALA A 40 -0.99 7.15 7.11
C ALA A 40 -2.34 7.21 6.40
N LEU A 41 -2.43 6.51 5.27
CA LEU A 41 -3.67 6.34 4.51
C LEU A 41 -4.26 4.98 4.82
N GLY A 42 -5.31 4.98 5.63
CA GLY A 42 -5.94 3.74 6.08
C GLY A 42 -5.09 3.00 7.11
N ARG A 43 -5.33 1.68 7.18
CA ARG A 43 -4.68 0.79 8.14
C ARG A 43 -3.90 -0.29 7.38
N LYS A 44 -3.13 -1.09 8.10
CA LYS A 44 -2.38 -2.20 7.50
C LYS A 44 -3.31 -3.23 6.84
N PHE A 45 -2.78 -3.92 5.86
CA PHE A 45 -3.48 -5.01 5.18
C PHE A 45 -2.47 -6.08 4.76
N VAL A 46 -2.96 -7.24 4.35
CA VAL A 46 -2.13 -8.40 4.05
C VAL A 46 -2.36 -8.84 2.61
N PHE A 47 -1.26 -9.11 1.91
CA PHE A 47 -1.30 -9.81 0.63
C PHE A 47 -0.96 -11.28 0.82
N ASP A 48 -1.75 -12.15 0.22
CA ASP A 48 -1.38 -13.56 0.09
C ASP A 48 -0.45 -13.71 -1.12
N VAL A 49 0.79 -14.04 -0.84
CA VAL A 49 1.82 -14.21 -1.86
C VAL A 49 2.48 -15.59 -1.72
N PRO A 50 3.12 -16.10 -2.79
CA PRO A 50 3.91 -17.33 -2.67
C PRO A 50 4.98 -17.21 -1.58
N ALA A 51 5.36 -18.34 -0.98
CA ALA A 51 6.32 -18.37 0.12
C ALA A 51 7.69 -17.81 -0.26
N ALA A 52 8.04 -17.86 -1.55
CA ALA A 52 9.29 -17.29 -2.08
C ALA A 52 9.01 -16.68 -3.45
N GLY A 53 9.72 -15.62 -3.77
CA GLY A 53 9.56 -14.94 -5.06
C GLY A 53 10.08 -13.52 -5.01
N THR A 54 9.93 -12.83 -6.11
CA THR A 54 10.33 -11.43 -6.27
C THR A 54 9.12 -10.61 -6.63
N ILE A 55 8.91 -9.48 -5.94
CA ILE A 55 7.89 -8.52 -6.33
C ILE A 55 8.34 -7.89 -7.65
N HIS A 56 7.60 -8.18 -8.72
CA HIS A 56 7.93 -7.75 -10.06
C HIS A 56 7.33 -6.39 -10.38
N ALA A 57 6.10 -6.15 -9.93
CA ALA A 57 5.41 -4.89 -10.13
C ALA A 57 4.31 -4.74 -9.08
N ALA A 58 3.81 -3.53 -8.93
CA ALA A 58 2.66 -3.24 -8.08
C ALA A 58 1.74 -2.26 -8.79
N VAL A 59 0.45 -2.38 -8.55
CA VAL A 59 -0.57 -1.52 -9.14
C VAL A 59 -1.40 -0.92 -8.01
N LEU A 60 -1.55 0.39 -8.03
CA LEU A 60 -2.42 1.10 -7.09
C LEU A 60 -3.53 1.78 -7.90
N LEU A 61 -4.77 1.48 -7.55
CA LEU A 61 -5.94 2.12 -8.14
C LEU A 61 -6.46 3.19 -7.19
N ASP A 62 -6.38 4.44 -7.62
CA ASP A 62 -6.96 5.57 -6.92
C ASP A 62 -8.32 5.89 -7.54
N LYS A 63 -9.36 5.34 -6.95
CA LYS A 63 -10.72 5.44 -7.52
C LYS A 63 -11.33 6.83 -7.39
N ASP A 64 -10.76 7.68 -6.55
CA ASP A 64 -11.20 9.06 -6.44
C ASP A 64 -10.42 10.00 -7.36
N ASP A 65 -9.47 9.47 -8.11
CA ASP A 65 -8.71 10.18 -9.15
C ASP A 65 -8.03 11.46 -8.64
N GLU A 66 -7.49 11.42 -7.43
CA GLU A 66 -6.80 12.57 -6.85
C GLU A 66 -5.31 12.64 -7.21
N GLY A 67 -4.70 11.50 -7.54
CA GLY A 67 -3.33 11.43 -8.06
C GLY A 67 -2.25 11.89 -7.10
N ILE A 68 -2.45 11.74 -5.81
CA ILE A 68 -1.50 12.17 -4.77
C ILE A 68 -0.42 11.11 -4.60
N GLU A 69 0.85 11.55 -4.54
CA GLU A 69 1.97 10.65 -4.28
C GLU A 69 1.74 9.83 -3.02
N THR A 70 1.92 8.53 -3.13
CA THR A 70 1.66 7.57 -2.06
C THR A 70 2.78 6.57 -1.96
N ASP A 71 3.26 6.34 -0.75
CA ASP A 71 4.24 5.29 -0.45
C ASP A 71 3.54 4.10 0.18
N VAL A 72 3.92 2.90 -0.27
CA VAL A 72 3.49 1.65 0.34
C VAL A 72 4.66 1.03 1.06
N VAL A 73 4.58 0.94 2.37
CA VAL A 73 5.60 0.32 3.20
C VAL A 73 5.30 -1.16 3.35
N ILE A 74 6.25 -2.00 2.97
CA ILE A 74 6.09 -3.46 2.96
C ILE A 74 6.90 -4.07 4.09
N CYS A 75 6.22 -4.88 4.89
CA CYS A 75 6.83 -5.65 5.97
C CYS A 75 6.65 -7.14 5.73
N THR A 76 7.57 -7.95 6.24
CA THR A 76 7.56 -9.42 6.08
C THR A 76 6.68 -10.13 7.08
N GLU A 77 6.31 -9.46 8.16
CA GLU A 77 5.50 -10.00 9.24
C GLU A 77 4.51 -8.95 9.72
N GLU A 78 3.56 -9.37 10.52
CA GLU A 78 2.59 -8.46 11.12
C GLU A 78 3.30 -7.44 12.02
N PHE A 79 2.89 -6.19 11.92
CA PHE A 79 3.45 -5.06 12.65
C PHE A 79 2.34 -4.20 13.24
N ASN A 80 2.72 -3.29 14.16
CA ASN A 80 1.78 -2.32 14.71
C ASN A 80 1.61 -1.17 13.72
N ASP A 81 0.41 -0.99 13.22
CA ASP A 81 0.14 0.04 12.24
C ASP A 81 -0.16 1.41 12.88
N THR A 82 -0.05 2.44 12.06
CA THR A 82 -0.43 3.79 12.43
C THR A 82 -1.91 4.00 12.15
N ALA A 83 -2.60 4.74 13.01
CA ALA A 83 -3.99 5.10 12.79
C ALA A 83 -4.14 5.91 11.51
N ASP A 84 -5.28 5.74 10.82
CA ASP A 84 -5.59 6.52 9.63
C ASP A 84 -5.51 8.03 9.91
N ASN A 85 -4.89 8.75 8.99
CA ASN A 85 -4.70 10.20 9.06
C ASN A 85 -3.80 10.68 10.22
N ALA A 86 -3.07 9.80 10.86
CA ALA A 86 -2.00 10.16 11.81
C ALA A 86 -0.65 10.10 11.11
N ALA A 87 0.33 10.83 11.61
CA ALA A 87 1.68 10.79 11.06
C ALA A 87 2.23 9.35 11.08
N PHE A 88 2.64 8.85 9.92
CA PHE A 88 3.10 7.47 9.81
C PHE A 88 4.33 7.25 10.67
N ASP A 89 4.30 6.22 11.48
CA ASP A 89 5.41 5.82 12.33
C ASP A 89 5.49 4.29 12.38
N LEU A 90 6.67 3.76 12.06
CA LEU A 90 6.96 2.34 12.24
C LEU A 90 7.72 2.20 13.55
N LEU A 91 7.12 1.51 14.51
CA LEU A 91 7.71 1.38 15.84
C LEU A 91 9.08 0.70 15.78
N ASP A 92 9.98 1.06 16.69
CA ASP A 92 11.33 0.50 16.74
C ASP A 92 11.33 -1.04 16.79
N VAL A 93 10.38 -1.62 17.50
CA VAL A 93 10.23 -3.08 17.59
C VAL A 93 9.88 -3.71 16.24
N ASP A 94 9.28 -2.96 15.32
CA ASP A 94 8.86 -3.43 14.02
C ASP A 94 9.87 -3.12 12.90
N LEU A 95 10.93 -2.37 13.19
CA LEU A 95 11.92 -2.00 12.16
C LEU A 95 12.58 -3.22 11.53
N VAL A 96 12.76 -4.29 12.28
CA VAL A 96 13.35 -5.54 11.77
C VAL A 96 12.46 -6.26 10.78
N LYS A 97 11.18 -5.88 10.71
CA LYS A 97 10.19 -6.47 9.80
C LYS A 97 10.10 -5.73 8.48
N PHE A 98 10.69 -4.55 8.38
CA PHE A 98 10.66 -3.73 7.18
C PHE A 98 11.38 -4.41 6.03
N LEU A 99 10.75 -4.49 4.88
CA LEU A 99 11.35 -5.04 3.68
C LEU A 99 11.69 -3.95 2.67
N SER A 100 10.72 -3.14 2.30
CA SER A 100 10.87 -2.17 1.22
C SER A 100 9.74 -1.15 1.23
N THR A 101 9.92 -0.09 0.45
CA THR A 101 8.89 0.91 0.17
C THR A 101 8.70 1.02 -1.33
N ILE A 102 7.45 1.04 -1.78
CA ILE A 102 7.09 1.29 -3.17
C ILE A 102 6.41 2.64 -3.25
N THR A 103 6.92 3.52 -4.11
CA THR A 103 6.39 4.88 -4.28
C THR A 103 5.58 4.96 -5.56
N PHE A 104 4.36 5.47 -5.44
CA PHE A 104 3.47 5.79 -6.56
C PHE A 104 3.39 7.31 -6.69
N ALA A 105 4.14 7.88 -7.63
CA ALA A 105 4.28 9.32 -7.78
C ALA A 105 3.54 9.88 -9.00
N THR A 106 3.33 9.06 -10.03
CA THR A 106 2.69 9.47 -11.28
C THR A 106 1.50 8.58 -11.55
N PHE A 107 0.34 9.18 -11.78
CA PHE A 107 -0.90 8.47 -12.03
C PHE A 107 -1.38 8.77 -13.44
N LYS A 108 -1.90 7.74 -14.12
CA LYS A 108 -2.61 7.92 -15.38
C LYS A 108 -4.08 8.11 -15.11
N ASN A 109 -4.64 9.06 -15.81
CA ASN A 109 -6.09 9.30 -15.80
C ASN A 109 -6.69 8.62 -17.03
N PHE A 110 -7.58 7.66 -16.79
CA PHE A 110 -8.27 6.92 -17.84
C PHE A 110 -9.72 7.38 -18.03
N ALA A 111 -10.13 8.41 -17.34
CA ALA A 111 -11.50 8.91 -17.43
C ALA A 111 -11.76 9.68 -18.75
#